data_325c3e0ac91d19475483618a113fe8cb
#
_entry.id   325c3e0ac91d19475483618a113fe8cb
#
_cell.length_a   1.000
_cell.length_b   1.000
_cell.length_c   1.000
_cell.angle_alpha   90.00
_cell.angle_beta   90.00
_cell.angle_gamma   90.00
#
_symmetry.space_group_name_H-M   'P 1'
#
loop_
_entity.id
_entity.type
_entity.pdbx_description
1 polymer ?
#
loop_
_entity_poly.entity_id
_entity_poly.type
_entity_poly.pdbx_seq_one_letter_code
_entity_poly.pdbx_strand_id
1 'polypeptide(L)'
;MIRLVATDLDGTLLGPDGRIAPGDVAALHAAAAAGVHLVVATGRPARWLGCLEPIAGARPHVIVSNGAAVVDLASGVIVRRHPLPRATLTSLADALRTAFPGVLLALEHGEVFGCEPGWVSAFPDTSRTTDTENAVTVRAPFEELLDRVTPVVKLLALAPAAGPVGDVDAFADAAAHHLGERAVVTHSVLPGHRALLEISAPGVSKASALAELCAERDVAPAHVAAFGDMPNDLALLEFAGRPFAMGNAHPTLRARFEVVGTNADGGVGTTLTRLLAEADDLPG
;
A
#
# COMPACT_ATOMS: atom_id res chain seq x y z
N MET A 1 25.55 -3.92 -7.29
CA MET A 1 24.54 -4.86 -7.84
C MET A 1 23.29 -4.78 -6.98
N ILE A 2 22.08 -4.70 -7.58
CA ILE A 2 20.81 -4.75 -6.84
C ILE A 2 20.52 -6.20 -6.43
N ARG A 3 19.93 -6.38 -5.23
CA ARG A 3 19.53 -7.68 -4.68
C ARG A 3 18.03 -7.72 -4.35
N LEU A 4 17.39 -6.56 -4.32
CA LEU A 4 15.96 -6.43 -4.08
C LEU A 4 15.40 -5.26 -4.89
N VAL A 5 14.23 -5.48 -5.47
CA VAL A 5 13.40 -4.44 -6.11
C VAL A 5 12.12 -4.27 -5.31
N ALA A 6 11.81 -3.04 -4.91
CA ALA A 6 10.55 -2.65 -4.31
C ALA A 6 9.82 -1.68 -5.26
N THR A 7 8.58 -1.95 -5.58
CA THR A 7 7.76 -1.07 -6.42
C THR A 7 6.43 -0.78 -5.76
N ASP A 8 6.01 0.48 -5.77
CA ASP A 8 4.61 0.79 -5.54
C ASP A 8 3.75 0.17 -6.67
N LEU A 9 2.45 0.09 -6.45
CA LEU A 9 1.51 -0.58 -7.35
C LEU A 9 0.72 0.42 -8.19
N ASP A 10 -0.11 1.25 -7.55
CA ASP A 10 -1.07 2.12 -8.22
C ASP A 10 -0.41 3.42 -8.71
N GLY A 11 -0.32 3.62 -10.02
CA GLY A 11 0.40 4.77 -10.59
C GLY A 11 1.89 4.51 -10.81
N THR A 12 2.40 3.35 -10.37
CA THR A 12 3.80 2.95 -10.55
C THR A 12 3.92 1.69 -11.40
N LEU A 13 3.57 0.52 -10.89
CA LEU A 13 3.63 -0.75 -11.64
C LEU A 13 2.40 -0.96 -12.51
N LEU A 14 1.22 -0.52 -12.07
CA LEU A 14 0.00 -0.57 -12.86
C LEU A 14 -0.10 0.62 -13.80
N GLY A 15 -0.35 0.34 -15.06
CA GLY A 15 -0.71 1.34 -16.05
C GLY A 15 -2.08 1.98 -15.79
N PRO A 16 -2.46 3.01 -16.55
CA PRO A 16 -3.76 3.69 -16.42
C PRO A 16 -4.98 2.77 -16.64
N ASP A 17 -4.77 1.63 -17.30
CA ASP A 17 -5.78 0.58 -17.53
C ASP A 17 -5.91 -0.40 -16.35
N GLY A 18 -5.13 -0.21 -15.29
CA GLY A 18 -5.09 -1.09 -14.11
C GLY A 18 -4.37 -2.42 -14.33
N ARG A 19 -3.54 -2.52 -15.38
CA ARG A 19 -2.78 -3.72 -15.73
C ARG A 19 -1.28 -3.46 -15.65
N ILE A 20 -0.50 -4.54 -15.45
CA ILE A 20 0.96 -4.49 -15.54
C ILE A 20 1.33 -4.59 -17.03
N ALA A 21 2.17 -3.68 -17.50
CA ALA A 21 2.63 -3.71 -18.89
C ALA A 21 3.43 -4.99 -19.17
N PRO A 22 3.31 -5.60 -20.37
CA PRO A 22 4.03 -6.84 -20.70
C PRO A 22 5.55 -6.72 -20.54
N GLY A 23 6.13 -5.55 -20.80
CA GLY A 23 7.55 -5.29 -20.58
C GLY A 23 7.94 -5.31 -19.09
N ASP A 24 7.10 -4.76 -18.21
CA ASP A 24 7.31 -4.81 -16.77
C ASP A 24 7.21 -6.26 -16.25
N VAL A 25 6.22 -7.03 -16.72
CA VAL A 25 6.09 -8.45 -16.38
C VAL A 25 7.37 -9.21 -16.77
N ALA A 26 7.85 -9.04 -18.00
CA ALA A 26 9.05 -9.73 -18.47
C ALA A 26 10.29 -9.34 -17.65
N ALA A 27 10.48 -8.05 -17.33
CA ALA A 27 11.60 -7.56 -16.54
C ALA A 27 11.58 -8.08 -15.10
N LEU A 28 10.40 -8.15 -14.46
CA LEU A 28 10.24 -8.70 -13.12
C LEU A 28 10.56 -10.21 -13.08
N HIS A 29 10.11 -10.98 -14.07
CA HIS A 29 10.47 -12.38 -14.19
C HIS A 29 11.97 -12.57 -14.41
N ALA A 30 12.61 -11.74 -15.25
CA ALA A 30 14.06 -11.79 -15.48
C ALA A 30 14.83 -11.45 -14.19
N ALA A 31 14.40 -10.44 -13.44
CA ALA A 31 15.01 -10.09 -12.16
C ALA A 31 14.91 -11.25 -11.15
N ALA A 32 13.73 -11.87 -11.03
CA ALA A 32 13.56 -13.03 -10.16
C ALA A 32 14.45 -14.21 -10.59
N ALA A 33 14.57 -14.47 -11.89
CA ALA A 33 15.46 -15.52 -12.42
C ALA A 33 16.95 -15.23 -12.16
N ALA A 34 17.33 -13.94 -12.09
CA ALA A 34 18.67 -13.49 -11.69
C ALA A 34 18.89 -13.49 -10.15
N GLY A 35 17.93 -13.97 -9.36
CA GLY A 35 18.03 -14.05 -7.91
C GLY A 35 17.71 -12.73 -7.17
N VAL A 36 17.15 -11.75 -7.86
CA VAL A 36 16.70 -10.50 -7.23
C VAL A 36 15.36 -10.71 -6.54
N HIS A 37 15.26 -10.34 -5.26
CA HIS A 37 14.00 -10.40 -4.52
C HIS A 37 13.03 -9.31 -5.01
N LEU A 38 11.76 -9.69 -5.20
CA LEU A 38 10.72 -8.77 -5.62
C LEU A 38 9.77 -8.44 -4.47
N VAL A 39 9.50 -7.16 -4.31
CA VAL A 39 8.53 -6.62 -3.34
C VAL A 39 7.61 -5.64 -4.06
N VAL A 40 6.31 -5.84 -3.93
CA VAL A 40 5.30 -4.84 -4.31
C VAL A 40 4.77 -4.21 -3.04
N ALA A 41 4.67 -2.87 -2.97
CA ALA A 41 4.22 -2.16 -1.78
C ALA A 41 2.99 -1.30 -2.11
N THR A 42 1.84 -1.57 -1.48
CA THR A 42 0.57 -0.91 -1.83
C THR A 42 -0.28 -0.55 -0.61
N GLY A 43 -1.14 0.45 -0.76
CA GLY A 43 -2.23 0.73 0.17
C GLY A 43 -3.38 -0.27 0.10
N ARG A 44 -3.47 -1.08 -0.97
CA ARG A 44 -4.53 -2.07 -1.15
C ARG A 44 -4.52 -3.13 -0.06
N PRO A 45 -5.68 -3.65 0.35
CA PRO A 45 -5.76 -4.84 1.20
C PRO A 45 -5.38 -6.12 0.42
N ALA A 46 -5.06 -7.19 1.14
CA ALA A 46 -4.65 -8.47 0.56
C ALA A 46 -5.64 -9.05 -0.45
N ARG A 47 -6.95 -8.84 -0.23
CA ARG A 47 -8.02 -9.33 -1.12
C ARG A 47 -8.10 -8.61 -2.48
N TRP A 48 -7.31 -7.55 -2.72
CA TRP A 48 -7.31 -6.78 -3.98
C TRP A 48 -6.03 -6.93 -4.79
N LEU A 49 -5.41 -8.08 -4.71
CA LEU A 49 -4.13 -8.37 -5.38
C LEU A 49 -4.26 -9.14 -6.70
N GLY A 50 -5.47 -9.42 -7.20
CA GLY A 50 -5.68 -10.17 -8.45
C GLY A 50 -4.99 -9.58 -9.67
N CYS A 51 -4.76 -8.24 -9.68
CA CYS A 51 -3.98 -7.58 -10.73
C CYS A 51 -2.50 -8.02 -10.78
N LEU A 52 -1.99 -8.69 -9.74
CA LEU A 52 -0.62 -9.21 -9.66
C LEU A 52 -0.47 -10.63 -10.21
N GLU A 53 -1.55 -11.27 -10.66
CA GLU A 53 -1.51 -12.63 -11.24
C GLU A 53 -0.42 -12.79 -12.30
N PRO A 54 -0.19 -11.83 -13.24
CA PRO A 54 0.84 -11.98 -14.27
C PRO A 54 2.28 -12.13 -13.73
N ILE A 55 2.53 -11.69 -12.49
CA ILE A 55 3.86 -11.78 -11.84
C ILE A 55 3.90 -12.77 -10.69
N ALA A 56 2.83 -13.54 -10.45
CA ALA A 56 2.78 -14.54 -9.37
C ALA A 56 3.89 -15.59 -9.52
N GLY A 57 4.24 -15.97 -10.76
CA GLY A 57 5.35 -16.88 -11.05
C GLY A 57 6.73 -16.36 -10.66
N ALA A 58 6.91 -15.04 -10.56
CA ALA A 58 8.13 -14.39 -10.06
C ALA A 58 8.19 -14.35 -8.52
N ARG A 59 7.14 -14.80 -7.82
CA ARG A 59 7.03 -15.01 -6.37
C ARG A 59 7.37 -13.76 -5.52
N PRO A 60 6.78 -12.59 -5.82
CA PRO A 60 7.02 -11.41 -5.01
C PRO A 60 6.38 -11.54 -3.63
N HIS A 61 6.96 -10.84 -2.65
CA HIS A 61 6.25 -10.47 -1.43
C HIS A 61 5.46 -9.20 -1.68
N VAL A 62 4.26 -9.11 -1.12
CA VAL A 62 3.42 -7.92 -1.27
C VAL A 62 3.19 -7.29 0.10
N ILE A 63 3.74 -6.10 0.28
CA ILE A 63 3.43 -5.23 1.41
C ILE A 63 2.08 -4.59 1.12
N VAL A 64 1.07 -4.94 1.91
CA VAL A 64 -0.31 -4.47 1.76
C VAL A 64 -0.71 -3.53 2.88
N SER A 65 -1.80 -2.80 2.67
CA SER A 65 -2.35 -1.88 3.69
C SER A 65 -1.30 -0.89 4.21
N ASN A 66 -0.46 -0.33 3.32
CA ASN A 66 0.63 0.60 3.65
C ASN A 66 1.65 0.05 4.67
N GLY A 67 1.91 -1.25 4.68
CA GLY A 67 2.87 -1.88 5.59
C GLY A 67 2.25 -2.69 6.71
N ALA A 68 0.93 -2.61 6.90
CA ALA A 68 0.26 -3.26 8.02
C ALA A 68 0.21 -4.80 7.90
N ALA A 69 0.44 -5.35 6.69
CA ALA A 69 0.62 -6.77 6.49
C ALA A 69 1.53 -7.07 5.30
N VAL A 70 2.06 -8.29 5.25
CA VAL A 70 2.86 -8.81 4.14
C VAL A 70 2.26 -10.14 3.67
N VAL A 71 2.09 -10.27 2.37
CA VAL A 71 1.58 -11.46 1.69
C VAL A 71 2.69 -12.11 0.89
N ASP A 72 2.86 -13.41 0.99
CA ASP A 72 3.58 -14.21 -0.01
C ASP A 72 2.61 -14.46 -1.18
N LEU A 73 2.85 -13.81 -2.31
CA LEU A 73 1.92 -13.87 -3.44
C LEU A 73 1.81 -15.28 -4.02
N ALA A 74 2.87 -16.08 -3.96
CA ALA A 74 2.87 -17.43 -4.51
C ALA A 74 1.96 -18.40 -3.75
N SER A 75 1.86 -18.24 -2.43
CA SER A 75 0.99 -19.06 -1.57
C SER A 75 -0.35 -18.38 -1.25
N GLY A 76 -0.48 -17.06 -1.48
CA GLY A 76 -1.60 -16.25 -1.05
C GLY A 76 -1.69 -16.04 0.46
N VAL A 77 -0.68 -16.48 1.22
CA VAL A 77 -0.70 -16.44 2.69
C VAL A 77 -0.20 -15.09 3.20
N ILE A 78 -0.91 -14.50 4.16
CA ILE A 78 -0.39 -13.36 4.91
C ILE A 78 0.64 -13.87 5.91
N VAL A 79 1.93 -13.61 5.61
CA VAL A 79 3.07 -14.10 6.38
C VAL A 79 3.43 -13.20 7.55
N ARG A 80 2.95 -11.95 7.56
CA ARG A 80 3.17 -10.99 8.66
C ARG A 80 1.99 -10.05 8.79
N ARG A 81 1.70 -9.63 10.03
CA ARG A 81 0.73 -8.59 10.38
C ARG A 81 1.27 -7.69 11.48
N HIS A 82 0.96 -6.40 11.39
CA HIS A 82 1.18 -5.40 12.43
C HIS A 82 -0.20 -4.91 12.93
N PRO A 83 -0.86 -5.67 13.81
CA PRO A 83 -2.23 -5.37 14.20
C PRO A 83 -2.31 -4.20 15.18
N LEU A 84 -3.43 -3.49 15.12
CA LEU A 84 -3.85 -2.55 16.15
C LEU A 84 -4.51 -3.31 17.31
N PRO A 85 -4.04 -3.16 18.55
CA PRO A 85 -4.68 -3.77 19.71
C PRO A 85 -6.11 -3.23 19.93
N ARG A 86 -7.02 -4.06 20.45
CA ARG A 86 -8.41 -3.66 20.71
C ARG A 86 -8.53 -2.36 21.52
N ALA A 87 -7.77 -2.24 22.61
CA ALA A 87 -7.79 -1.03 23.45
C ALA A 87 -7.36 0.23 22.67
N THR A 88 -6.37 0.09 21.76
CA THR A 88 -5.95 1.16 20.86
C THR A 88 -7.08 1.51 19.89
N LEU A 89 -7.72 0.53 19.26
CA LEU A 89 -8.83 0.73 18.34
C LEU A 89 -9.99 1.49 18.99
N THR A 90 -10.39 1.11 20.20
CA THR A 90 -11.42 1.82 20.98
C THR A 90 -11.02 3.27 21.24
N SER A 91 -9.80 3.49 21.72
CA SER A 91 -9.28 4.85 22.00
C SER A 91 -9.21 5.72 20.74
N LEU A 92 -8.80 5.17 19.60
CA LEU A 92 -8.75 5.89 18.32
C LEU A 92 -10.17 6.22 17.82
N ALA A 93 -11.09 5.27 17.93
CA ALA A 93 -12.49 5.45 17.54
C ALA A 93 -13.16 6.57 18.35
N ASP A 94 -12.97 6.60 19.68
CA ASP A 94 -13.51 7.63 20.55
C ASP A 94 -12.94 9.02 20.22
N ALA A 95 -11.63 9.09 19.97
CA ALA A 95 -10.98 10.34 19.56
C ALA A 95 -11.52 10.85 18.22
N LEU A 96 -11.67 9.96 17.21
CA LEU A 96 -12.21 10.33 15.91
C LEU A 96 -13.67 10.78 15.99
N ARG A 97 -14.52 10.09 16.76
CA ARG A 97 -15.93 10.45 16.94
C ARG A 97 -16.10 11.78 17.66
N THR A 98 -15.22 12.06 18.62
CA THR A 98 -15.21 13.35 19.34
C THR A 98 -14.81 14.50 18.44
N ALA A 99 -13.75 14.31 17.64
CA ALA A 99 -13.23 15.33 16.73
C ALA A 99 -14.11 15.53 15.49
N PHE A 100 -14.73 14.45 14.98
CA PHE A 100 -15.49 14.44 13.74
C PHE A 100 -16.86 13.76 13.92
N PRO A 101 -17.84 14.45 14.52
CA PRO A 101 -19.19 13.89 14.69
C PRO A 101 -19.79 13.42 13.37
N GLY A 102 -20.26 12.17 13.34
CA GLY A 102 -20.79 11.53 12.13
C GLY A 102 -19.75 10.83 11.26
N VAL A 103 -18.48 10.72 11.70
CA VAL A 103 -17.50 9.86 11.07
C VAL A 103 -17.97 8.40 11.13
N LEU A 104 -17.82 7.69 10.03
CA LEU A 104 -18.09 6.25 9.98
C LEU A 104 -16.78 5.47 10.03
N LEU A 105 -16.78 4.38 10.78
CA LEU A 105 -15.60 3.56 10.99
C LEU A 105 -15.74 2.20 10.31
N ALA A 106 -14.59 1.67 9.87
CA ALA A 106 -14.48 0.31 9.37
C ALA A 106 -13.16 -0.32 9.81
N LEU A 107 -13.12 -1.64 9.84
CA LEU A 107 -11.99 -2.44 10.26
C LEU A 107 -11.53 -3.34 9.11
N GLU A 108 -10.22 -3.36 8.88
CA GLU A 108 -9.56 -4.18 7.86
C GLU A 108 -8.74 -5.28 8.52
N HIS A 109 -9.03 -6.53 8.16
CA HIS A 109 -8.26 -7.70 8.57
C HIS A 109 -7.29 -8.18 7.47
N GLY A 110 -7.57 -7.81 6.22
CA GLY A 110 -6.91 -8.31 5.01
C GLY A 110 -7.81 -9.22 4.17
N GLU A 111 -8.46 -10.19 4.80
CA GLU A 111 -9.44 -11.08 4.17
C GLU A 111 -10.88 -10.67 4.49
N VAL A 112 -11.10 -10.18 5.70
CA VAL A 112 -12.40 -9.71 6.20
C VAL A 112 -12.40 -8.19 6.27
N PHE A 113 -13.49 -7.60 5.81
CA PHE A 113 -13.77 -6.18 5.95
C PHE A 113 -15.02 -5.99 6.83
N GLY A 114 -14.90 -5.20 7.89
CA GLY A 114 -16.03 -4.86 8.76
C GLY A 114 -16.32 -3.37 8.71
N CYS A 115 -17.58 -2.98 8.61
CA CYS A 115 -17.95 -1.56 8.56
C CYS A 115 -19.23 -1.25 9.32
N GLU A 116 -19.34 -0.03 9.81
CA GLU A 116 -20.55 0.46 10.46
C GLU A 116 -21.74 0.59 9.49
N PRO A 117 -22.99 0.50 9.97
CA PRO A 117 -24.17 0.84 9.19
C PRO A 117 -24.06 2.26 8.63
N GLY A 118 -24.40 2.44 7.34
CA GLY A 118 -24.24 3.72 6.65
C GLY A 118 -22.91 3.87 5.92
N TRP A 119 -21.97 2.96 6.10
CA TRP A 119 -20.76 2.91 5.28
C TRP A 119 -21.13 2.74 3.81
N VAL A 120 -20.68 3.64 2.97
CA VAL A 120 -20.85 3.57 1.52
C VAL A 120 -19.58 2.98 0.95
N SER A 121 -19.66 1.87 0.22
CA SER A 121 -18.52 1.32 -0.47
C SER A 121 -17.98 2.35 -1.46
N ALA A 122 -16.70 2.60 -1.35
CA ALA A 122 -16.02 3.57 -2.20
C ALA A 122 -15.92 3.12 -3.65
N PHE A 123 -15.98 1.84 -3.87
CA PHE A 123 -15.82 1.23 -5.18
C PHE A 123 -17.09 0.44 -5.48
N PRO A 124 -17.86 0.85 -6.51
CA PRO A 124 -18.95 0.02 -6.98
C PRO A 124 -18.39 -1.33 -7.45
N ASP A 125 -19.06 -2.41 -7.10
CA ASP A 125 -18.70 -3.82 -7.35
C ASP A 125 -18.31 -4.15 -8.81
N THR A 126 -18.49 -3.23 -9.74
CA THR A 126 -18.46 -3.53 -11.17
C THR A 126 -17.13 -3.33 -11.87
N SER A 127 -16.15 -2.65 -11.27
CA SER A 127 -14.88 -2.33 -11.96
C SER A 127 -13.68 -3.19 -11.54
N ARG A 128 -13.84 -4.03 -10.50
CA ARG A 128 -12.77 -4.89 -9.96
C ARG A 128 -13.33 -6.30 -9.68
N THR A 129 -13.90 -6.88 -10.71
CA THR A 129 -14.85 -7.98 -10.69
C THR A 129 -14.33 -9.36 -10.28
N THR A 130 -13.06 -9.53 -9.99
CA THR A 130 -12.54 -10.86 -9.61
C THR A 130 -12.20 -11.01 -8.14
N ASP A 131 -11.95 -9.91 -7.41
CA ASP A 131 -11.39 -9.98 -6.06
C ASP A 131 -12.40 -9.71 -4.94
N THR A 132 -13.58 -9.14 -5.25
CA THR A 132 -14.58 -8.77 -4.25
C THR A 132 -15.51 -9.92 -3.84
N GLU A 133 -15.63 -10.96 -4.68
CA GLU A 133 -16.53 -12.09 -4.41
C GLU A 133 -16.11 -12.94 -3.19
N ASN A 134 -14.85 -12.86 -2.76
CA ASN A 134 -14.32 -13.61 -1.62
C ASN A 134 -14.19 -12.78 -0.33
N ALA A 135 -14.45 -11.47 -0.35
CA ALA A 135 -14.35 -10.65 0.85
C ALA A 135 -15.57 -10.80 1.73
N VAL A 136 -15.41 -11.38 2.91
CA VAL A 136 -16.47 -11.39 3.92
C VAL A 136 -16.64 -9.98 4.45
N THR A 137 -17.72 -9.30 4.05
CA THR A 137 -18.09 -8.00 4.60
C THR A 137 -19.04 -8.17 5.78
N VAL A 138 -18.63 -7.66 6.94
CA VAL A 138 -19.43 -7.63 8.17
C VAL A 138 -19.99 -6.23 8.36
N ARG A 139 -21.31 -6.08 8.50
CA ARG A 139 -21.96 -4.80 8.85
C ARG A 139 -22.52 -4.89 10.25
N ALA A 140 -22.00 -4.09 11.17
CA ALA A 140 -22.41 -4.07 12.57
C ALA A 140 -21.96 -2.77 13.25
N PRO A 141 -22.48 -2.42 14.45
CA PRO A 141 -21.90 -1.38 15.28
C PRO A 141 -20.42 -1.66 15.59
N PHE A 142 -19.63 -0.61 15.78
CA PHE A 142 -18.18 -0.69 15.94
C PHE A 142 -17.74 -1.70 17.01
N GLU A 143 -18.42 -1.72 18.16
CA GLU A 143 -18.09 -2.62 19.26
C GLU A 143 -18.24 -4.10 18.88
N GLU A 144 -19.28 -4.42 18.09
CA GLU A 144 -19.48 -5.77 17.56
C GLU A 144 -18.45 -6.11 16.49
N LEU A 145 -18.03 -5.13 15.68
CA LEU A 145 -16.95 -5.32 14.69
C LEU A 145 -15.65 -5.73 15.35
N LEU A 146 -15.30 -5.17 16.51
CA LEU A 146 -14.09 -5.51 17.26
C LEU A 146 -14.02 -6.99 17.67
N ASP A 147 -15.17 -7.66 17.78
CA ASP A 147 -15.23 -9.08 18.10
C ASP A 147 -15.20 -9.98 16.86
N ARG A 148 -15.66 -9.46 15.72
CA ARG A 148 -15.85 -10.23 14.49
C ARG A 148 -14.74 -10.05 13.47
N VAL A 149 -13.97 -8.95 13.58
CA VAL A 149 -12.88 -8.61 12.67
C VAL A 149 -11.59 -8.52 13.48
N THR A 150 -10.87 -9.62 13.56
CA THR A 150 -9.63 -9.69 14.34
C THR A 150 -8.65 -10.71 13.73
N PRO A 151 -7.34 -10.45 13.70
CA PRO A 151 -6.67 -9.20 14.08
C PRO A 151 -6.94 -8.05 13.10
N VAL A 152 -7.10 -6.83 13.61
CA VAL A 152 -7.29 -5.63 12.78
C VAL A 152 -5.95 -5.05 12.38
N VAL A 153 -5.69 -4.93 11.08
CA VAL A 153 -4.44 -4.35 10.55
C VAL A 153 -4.60 -2.88 10.18
N LYS A 154 -5.84 -2.41 9.95
CA LYS A 154 -6.11 -1.01 9.60
C LYS A 154 -7.49 -0.61 10.14
N LEU A 155 -7.56 0.54 10.80
CA LEU A 155 -8.81 1.26 11.07
C LEU A 155 -9.05 2.25 9.93
N LEU A 156 -10.24 2.25 9.38
CA LEU A 156 -10.66 3.16 8.34
C LEU A 156 -11.67 4.15 8.90
N ALA A 157 -11.56 5.42 8.52
CA ALA A 157 -12.49 6.46 8.93
C ALA A 157 -12.96 7.25 7.72
N LEU A 158 -14.26 7.18 7.44
CA LEU A 158 -14.89 7.87 6.33
C LEU A 158 -15.44 9.22 6.82
N ALA A 159 -15.04 10.31 6.18
CA ALA A 159 -15.47 11.66 6.53
C ALA A 159 -17.00 11.76 6.64
N PRO A 160 -17.54 12.57 7.58
CA PRO A 160 -18.97 12.81 7.68
C PRO A 160 -19.58 13.31 6.37
N ALA A 161 -20.80 12.87 6.06
CA ALA A 161 -21.48 13.27 4.82
C ALA A 161 -21.79 14.79 4.77
N ALA A 162 -21.97 15.43 5.92
CA ALA A 162 -22.26 16.87 6.08
C ALA A 162 -21.01 17.71 6.43
N GLY A 163 -19.81 17.08 6.40
CA GLY A 163 -18.55 17.78 6.65
C GLY A 163 -18.11 18.63 5.45
N PRO A 164 -17.08 19.46 5.61
CA PRO A 164 -16.50 20.17 4.48
C PRO A 164 -16.02 19.13 3.44
N VAL A 165 -16.78 19.04 2.37
CA VAL A 165 -16.39 18.29 1.18
C VAL A 165 -15.28 19.13 0.54
N GLY A 166 -14.03 18.71 0.60
CA GLY A 166 -13.06 19.40 -0.22
C GLY A 166 -11.59 19.32 0.18
N ASP A 167 -11.23 19.25 1.42
CA ASP A 167 -9.81 19.18 1.78
C ASP A 167 -9.48 17.90 2.54
N VAL A 168 -9.10 16.89 1.77
CA VAL A 168 -8.72 15.57 2.30
C VAL A 168 -7.47 15.69 3.15
N ASP A 169 -6.53 16.55 2.74
CA ASP A 169 -5.28 16.78 3.46
C ASP A 169 -5.56 17.43 4.82
N ALA A 170 -6.41 18.47 4.85
CA ALA A 170 -6.80 19.10 6.12
C ALA A 170 -7.53 18.15 7.07
N PHE A 171 -8.36 17.25 6.55
CA PHE A 171 -9.01 16.21 7.36
C PHE A 171 -7.99 15.21 7.92
N ALA A 172 -7.04 14.79 7.10
CA ALA A 172 -5.98 13.88 7.52
C ALA A 172 -5.05 14.52 8.55
N ASP A 173 -4.65 15.78 8.35
CA ASP A 173 -3.80 16.54 9.28
C ASP A 173 -4.49 16.72 10.64
N ALA A 174 -5.79 17.10 10.62
CA ALA A 174 -6.57 17.23 11.83
C ALA A 174 -6.70 15.90 12.58
N ALA A 175 -6.96 14.80 11.87
CA ALA A 175 -7.01 13.46 12.46
C ALA A 175 -5.65 13.06 13.03
N ALA A 176 -4.56 13.25 12.31
CA ALA A 176 -3.21 12.96 12.77
C ALA A 176 -2.87 13.74 14.05
N HIS A 177 -3.29 15.03 14.13
CA HIS A 177 -3.12 15.84 15.34
C HIS A 177 -3.88 15.23 16.53
N HIS A 178 -5.15 14.83 16.35
CA HIS A 178 -5.96 14.24 17.44
C HIS A 178 -5.49 12.86 17.86
N LEU A 179 -4.98 12.05 16.92
CA LEU A 179 -4.51 10.70 17.20
C LEU A 179 -3.08 10.68 17.74
N GLY A 180 -2.25 11.67 17.39
CA GLY A 180 -0.86 11.79 17.85
C GLY A 180 -0.02 10.57 17.49
N GLU A 181 0.92 10.22 18.34
CA GLU A 181 1.83 9.08 18.14
C GLU A 181 1.17 7.70 18.29
N ARG A 182 -0.13 7.65 18.59
CA ARG A 182 -0.86 6.38 18.77
C ARG A 182 -1.13 5.63 17.47
N ALA A 183 -0.99 6.32 16.32
CA ALA A 183 -1.24 5.73 15.02
C ALA A 183 -0.53 6.50 13.89
N VAL A 184 -0.35 5.82 12.76
CA VAL A 184 0.03 6.46 11.49
C VAL A 184 -1.24 6.69 10.68
N VAL A 185 -1.44 7.93 10.21
CA VAL A 185 -2.59 8.32 9.37
C VAL A 185 -2.11 8.53 7.94
N THR A 186 -2.72 7.83 7.02
CA THR A 186 -2.67 8.09 5.58
C THR A 186 -4.08 8.30 5.06
N HIS A 187 -4.26 8.76 3.84
CA HIS A 187 -5.57 9.03 3.29
C HIS A 187 -5.67 8.70 1.81
N SER A 188 -6.90 8.55 1.36
CA SER A 188 -7.27 8.43 -0.05
C SER A 188 -8.59 9.17 -0.29
N VAL A 189 -8.84 9.50 -1.56
CA VAL A 189 -10.08 10.14 -2.01
C VAL A 189 -10.96 9.10 -2.65
N LEU A 190 -12.18 8.96 -2.13
CA LEU A 190 -13.16 8.07 -2.71
C LEU A 190 -13.91 8.73 -3.89
N PRO A 191 -14.50 7.95 -4.80
CA PRO A 191 -15.45 8.47 -5.78
C PRO A 191 -16.54 9.29 -5.07
N GLY A 192 -16.83 10.49 -5.58
CA GLY A 192 -17.72 11.44 -4.92
C GLY A 192 -17.03 12.38 -3.91
N HIS A 193 -15.68 12.43 -3.93
CA HIS A 193 -14.85 13.37 -3.16
C HIS A 193 -14.96 13.23 -1.62
N ARG A 194 -15.37 12.06 -1.09
CA ARG A 194 -15.29 11.82 0.36
C ARG A 194 -13.87 11.39 0.74
N ALA A 195 -13.34 12.01 1.79
CA ALA A 195 -12.06 11.64 2.36
C ALA A 195 -12.17 10.32 3.13
N LEU A 196 -11.25 9.41 2.87
CA LEU A 196 -11.04 8.18 3.60
C LEU A 196 -9.70 8.24 4.31
N LEU A 197 -9.71 8.17 5.64
CA LEU A 197 -8.50 7.97 6.41
C LEU A 197 -8.19 6.50 6.56
N GLU A 198 -6.93 6.19 6.48
CA GLU A 198 -6.34 4.87 6.66
C GLU A 198 -5.38 4.93 7.84
N ILE A 199 -5.71 4.25 8.93
CA ILE A 199 -5.05 4.40 10.22
C ILE A 199 -4.43 3.06 10.61
N SER A 200 -3.11 3.05 10.74
CA SER A 200 -2.28 1.88 11.04
C SER A 200 -1.59 2.02 12.38
N ALA A 201 -0.98 0.95 12.87
CA ALA A 201 -0.21 0.96 14.10
C ALA A 201 1.00 1.92 14.02
N PRO A 202 1.48 2.45 15.16
CA PRO A 202 2.65 3.32 15.19
C PRO A 202 3.86 2.71 14.49
N GLY A 203 4.57 3.52 13.70
CA GLY A 203 5.77 3.08 12.97
C GLY A 203 5.51 2.19 11.76
N VAL A 204 4.26 1.83 11.47
CA VAL A 204 3.91 1.02 10.29
C VAL A 204 3.87 1.90 9.04
N SER A 205 4.65 1.51 8.05
CA SER A 205 4.70 2.14 6.73
C SER A 205 5.20 1.14 5.68
N LYS A 206 5.07 1.48 4.39
CA LYS A 206 5.69 0.69 3.30
C LYS A 206 7.20 0.52 3.55
N ALA A 207 7.87 1.57 4.02
CA ALA A 207 9.31 1.58 4.29
C ALA A 207 9.69 0.68 5.47
N SER A 208 8.94 0.72 6.59
CA SER A 208 9.25 -0.12 7.75
C SER A 208 9.08 -1.61 7.43
N ALA A 209 8.01 -1.96 6.70
CA ALA A 209 7.79 -3.34 6.26
C ALA A 209 8.86 -3.81 5.24
N LEU A 210 9.32 -2.91 4.34
CA LEU A 210 10.43 -3.21 3.44
C LEU A 210 11.74 -3.42 4.21
N ALA A 211 12.02 -2.58 5.22
CA ALA A 211 13.20 -2.72 6.05
C ALA A 211 13.24 -4.07 6.78
N GLU A 212 12.11 -4.54 7.31
CA GLU A 212 11.98 -5.86 7.92
C GLU A 212 12.26 -6.98 6.89
N LEU A 213 11.68 -6.90 5.69
CA LEU A 213 11.93 -7.86 4.62
C LEU A 213 13.41 -7.88 4.17
N CYS A 214 14.05 -6.71 4.13
CA CYS A 214 15.47 -6.58 3.83
C CYS A 214 16.34 -7.24 4.92
N ALA A 215 16.04 -6.99 6.20
CA ALA A 215 16.76 -7.57 7.32
C ALA A 215 16.68 -9.10 7.33
N GLU A 216 15.52 -9.68 7.05
CA GLU A 216 15.34 -11.13 6.96
C GLU A 216 16.13 -11.80 5.84
N ARG A 217 16.45 -11.05 4.77
CA ARG A 217 17.17 -11.54 3.60
C ARG A 217 18.63 -11.12 3.57
N ASP A 218 19.10 -10.46 4.61
CA ASP A 218 20.43 -9.88 4.67
C ASP A 218 20.72 -9.00 3.43
N VAL A 219 19.75 -8.13 3.07
CA VAL A 219 19.86 -7.17 1.98
C VAL A 219 20.06 -5.77 2.57
N ALA A 220 21.24 -5.20 2.39
CA ALA A 220 21.47 -3.81 2.81
C ALA A 220 20.69 -2.82 1.91
N PRO A 221 20.23 -1.67 2.44
CA PRO A 221 19.52 -0.64 1.66
C PRO A 221 20.24 -0.23 0.37
N ALA A 222 21.59 -0.20 0.37
CA ALA A 222 22.41 0.10 -0.80
C ALA A 222 22.19 -0.85 -2.00
N HIS A 223 21.63 -2.03 -1.76
CA HIS A 223 21.32 -3.04 -2.78
C HIS A 223 19.82 -3.08 -3.13
N VAL A 224 19.05 -2.11 -2.68
CA VAL A 224 17.61 -1.98 -2.95
C VAL A 224 17.38 -0.95 -4.05
N ALA A 225 16.64 -1.31 -5.10
CA ALA A 225 16.03 -0.37 -6.03
C ALA A 225 14.56 -0.19 -5.67
N ALA A 226 14.08 1.06 -5.61
CA ALA A 226 12.69 1.33 -5.28
C ALA A 226 12.03 2.29 -6.28
N PHE A 227 10.75 2.06 -6.58
CA PHE A 227 9.93 2.84 -7.49
C PHE A 227 8.68 3.34 -6.80
N GLY A 228 8.29 4.60 -7.04
CA GLY A 228 7.08 5.18 -6.47
C GLY A 228 6.64 6.44 -7.20
N ASP A 229 5.40 6.86 -6.98
CA ASP A 229 4.81 8.01 -7.66
C ASP A 229 4.13 9.02 -6.72
N MET A 230 3.73 8.64 -5.52
CA MET A 230 2.98 9.49 -4.60
C MET A 230 3.76 9.81 -3.30
N PRO A 231 3.39 10.87 -2.56
CA PRO A 231 4.07 11.26 -1.32
C PRO A 231 4.15 10.17 -0.25
N ASN A 232 3.20 9.21 -0.22
CA ASN A 232 3.26 8.06 0.69
C ASN A 232 4.38 7.05 0.35
N ASP A 233 5.04 7.20 -0.82
CA ASP A 233 6.22 6.41 -1.21
C ASP A 233 7.53 7.08 -0.80
N LEU A 234 7.48 8.33 -0.33
CA LEU A 234 8.68 9.09 0.00
C LEU A 234 9.64 8.30 0.91
N ALA A 235 9.12 7.76 2.00
CA ALA A 235 9.93 6.99 2.94
C ALA A 235 10.47 5.67 2.32
N LEU A 236 9.70 5.05 1.41
CA LEU A 236 10.13 3.86 0.66
C LEU A 236 11.33 4.19 -0.25
N LEU A 237 11.26 5.32 -0.95
CA LEU A 237 12.32 5.79 -1.84
C LEU A 237 13.55 6.24 -1.05
N GLU A 238 13.38 6.96 0.07
CA GLU A 238 14.47 7.38 0.95
C GLU A 238 15.23 6.20 1.59
N PHE A 239 14.55 5.09 1.82
CA PHE A 239 15.18 3.87 2.35
C PHE A 239 16.11 3.21 1.33
N ALA A 240 15.79 3.27 0.03
CA ALA A 240 16.48 2.54 -1.02
C ALA A 240 17.79 3.22 -1.46
N GLY A 241 18.81 2.44 -1.74
CA GLY A 241 20.06 2.94 -2.30
C GLY A 241 19.95 3.38 -3.78
N ARG A 242 18.95 2.90 -4.50
CA ARG A 242 18.63 3.28 -5.90
C ARG A 242 17.16 3.67 -5.99
N PRO A 243 16.75 4.87 -5.55
CA PRO A 243 15.38 5.35 -5.63
C PRO A 243 15.04 5.95 -6.99
N PHE A 244 13.84 5.66 -7.49
CA PHE A 244 13.32 6.15 -8.76
C PHE A 244 11.92 6.72 -8.60
N ALA A 245 11.71 7.97 -9.03
CA ALA A 245 10.38 8.56 -9.18
C ALA A 245 9.85 8.27 -10.58
N MET A 246 8.60 7.85 -10.68
CA MET A 246 7.95 7.66 -11.97
C MET A 246 7.79 8.99 -12.73
N GLY A 247 7.76 8.96 -14.05
CA GLY A 247 7.57 10.16 -14.88
C GLY A 247 6.25 10.88 -14.62
N ASN A 248 5.23 10.13 -14.21
CA ASN A 248 3.93 10.64 -13.76
C ASN A 248 3.87 10.97 -12.27
N ALA A 249 4.96 10.83 -11.52
CA ALA A 249 4.98 11.02 -10.07
C ALA A 249 4.66 12.46 -9.65
N HIS A 250 4.22 12.58 -8.40
CA HIS A 250 4.00 13.87 -7.75
C HIS A 250 5.26 14.75 -7.82
N PRO A 251 5.13 16.07 -8.04
CA PRO A 251 6.29 16.98 -8.20
C PRO A 251 7.32 16.87 -7.07
N THR A 252 6.90 16.63 -5.84
CA THR A 252 7.79 16.47 -4.68
C THR A 252 8.78 15.32 -4.86
N LEU A 253 8.35 14.18 -5.42
CA LEU A 253 9.21 13.03 -5.66
C LEU A 253 10.14 13.30 -6.85
N ARG A 254 9.59 13.83 -7.95
CA ARG A 254 10.38 14.17 -9.16
C ARG A 254 11.47 15.21 -8.90
N ALA A 255 11.29 16.07 -7.91
CA ALA A 255 12.29 17.05 -7.51
C ALA A 255 13.44 16.46 -6.68
N ARG A 256 13.27 15.26 -6.11
CA ARG A 256 14.21 14.65 -5.14
C ARG A 256 14.93 13.42 -5.66
N PHE A 257 14.35 12.69 -6.61
CA PHE A 257 14.85 11.40 -7.06
C PHE A 257 15.05 11.37 -8.58
N GLU A 258 15.83 10.40 -9.06
CA GLU A 258 15.98 10.13 -10.49
C GLU A 258 14.61 9.82 -11.10
N VAL A 259 14.25 10.56 -12.15
CA VAL A 259 12.97 10.39 -12.84
C VAL A 259 13.15 9.38 -13.97
N VAL A 260 12.30 8.34 -13.96
CA VAL A 260 12.25 7.29 -15.00
C VAL A 260 11.03 7.43 -15.89
N GLY A 261 10.73 6.45 -16.73
CA GLY A 261 9.55 6.43 -17.58
C GLY A 261 8.24 6.49 -16.78
N THR A 262 7.12 6.73 -17.47
CA THR A 262 5.80 6.71 -16.84
C THR A 262 5.32 5.27 -16.65
N ASN A 263 4.32 5.09 -15.79
CA ASN A 263 3.63 3.81 -15.62
C ASN A 263 2.89 3.37 -16.91
N ALA A 264 2.48 4.32 -17.77
CA ALA A 264 1.88 4.02 -19.07
C ALA A 264 2.89 3.44 -20.07
N ASP A 265 4.18 3.77 -19.92
CA ASP A 265 5.25 3.41 -20.84
C ASP A 265 6.10 2.22 -20.33
N GLY A 266 5.71 1.56 -19.24
CA GLY A 266 6.49 0.46 -18.64
C GLY A 266 7.82 0.94 -18.05
N GLY A 267 7.78 2.07 -17.33
CA GLY A 267 8.98 2.72 -16.78
C GLY A 267 9.73 1.87 -15.75
N VAL A 268 9.03 1.03 -14.99
CA VAL A 268 9.63 0.09 -14.03
C VAL A 268 10.48 -0.95 -14.77
N GLY A 269 9.90 -1.64 -15.74
CA GLY A 269 10.58 -2.71 -16.48
C GLY A 269 11.75 -2.23 -17.31
N THR A 270 11.60 -1.07 -17.97
CA THR A 270 12.69 -0.45 -18.74
C THR A 270 13.88 -0.14 -17.84
N THR A 271 13.62 0.45 -16.66
CA THR A 271 14.67 0.79 -15.69
C THR A 271 15.29 -0.48 -15.10
N LEU A 272 14.48 -1.45 -14.75
CA LEU A 272 14.95 -2.72 -14.17
C LEU A 272 15.83 -3.48 -15.16
N THR A 273 15.48 -3.53 -16.43
CA THR A 273 16.29 -4.15 -17.49
C THR A 273 17.67 -3.48 -17.59
N ARG A 274 17.74 -2.14 -17.52
CA ARG A 274 19.01 -1.40 -17.49
C ARG A 274 19.85 -1.78 -16.25
N LEU A 275 19.22 -1.83 -15.07
CA LEU A 275 19.92 -2.15 -13.81
C LEU A 275 20.47 -3.58 -13.79
N LEU A 276 19.81 -4.54 -14.44
CA LEU A 276 20.28 -5.91 -14.56
C LEU A 276 21.49 -5.97 -15.51
N ALA A 277 21.44 -5.28 -16.65
CA ALA A 277 22.56 -5.22 -17.59
C ALA A 277 23.82 -4.56 -16.98
N GLU A 278 23.65 -3.48 -16.19
CA GLU A 278 24.77 -2.85 -15.44
C GLU A 278 25.47 -3.84 -14.48
N ALA A 279 24.78 -4.88 -14.03
CA ALA A 279 25.33 -5.90 -13.14
C ALA A 279 26.19 -6.92 -13.86
N ASP A 280 25.86 -7.25 -15.11
CA ASP A 280 26.58 -8.23 -15.94
C ASP A 280 27.92 -7.65 -16.48
N ASP A 281 28.00 -6.30 -16.59
CA ASP A 281 29.20 -5.60 -17.11
C ASP A 281 30.29 -5.35 -16.04
N LEU A 282 30.05 -5.69 -14.77
CA LEU A 282 31.05 -5.53 -13.72
C LEU A 282 32.06 -6.71 -13.76
N PRO A 283 33.38 -6.43 -13.96
CA PRO A 283 34.38 -7.47 -13.88
C PRO A 283 34.40 -8.10 -12.49
N GLY A 284 34.29 -9.42 -12.43
CA GLY A 284 34.30 -10.22 -11.21
C GLY A 284 35.62 -10.13 -10.41
#